data_3f2bcbde2583681d0047062168072955
#
_entry.id   3f2bcbde2583681d0047062168072955
#
_cell.length_a   1.000
_cell.length_b   1.000
_cell.length_c   1.000
_cell.angle_alpha   90.00
_cell.angle_beta   90.00
_cell.angle_gamma   90.00
#
_symmetry.space_group_name_H-M   'P 1'
#
loop_
_entity.id
_entity.type
_entity.pdbx_description
1 polymer ?
#
loop_
_entity_poly.entity_id
_entity_poly.type
_entity_poly.pdbx_seq_one_letter_code
_entity_poly.pdbx_strand_id
1 'polypeptide(L)'
;MKNPFHKKEISPQETFIRSFLDCIAPGVVKFEVDHYIFGNTYRCVWALREYPASTESQAILRHLGEKSGVTLRIYCRQVSPGEEDRIIDNANKKNKLDGSDPNKLRQAVEAESNLRDVAELVHKMHREHEPLLHCAVYLEMTADSMEYLRQLQTDVLTELVRCKLNVDKLLLRQKQGFYCASPVGYNALGREFERVLPAGSVANLYPFNYSGKTDPNGFYIGKDKYGSNIVVDFDRRDSDKTSANILILGNSGQGKSYLMKLLICNLLEAGKSVVSLDAEHELEELCGKLGGCFIDLMAGEKRINVLEVRCWNEDTDMETDESAPEAFRKSTLLARHISFLKDFFRAYKDFSDPQLDTIEIMLSELYRKWGISEETDFRQLKPEDYPILSDLYALINNELVNYRNGSLYTRELLQEVLLGLHSLCVGADAPFFNGHTNISDDRFLVFGVGGVLTAAKSLRNALLFNVLAYMSDRLLTAGNTVAALDELYLWLSNPVAIEYIRNCLKRVRKRDSALLMASQNLEDFDQEGVREMTKPLFAIPPHQFLFNPGSIGRRFYMDMLQLDEAEFELIRRARRGECLFKCGAERYHLKVIAPDHKAVLFGTAGGK
;
A
#
# COMPACT_ATOMS: atom_id res chain seq x y z
N MET A 1 38.75 15.73 -68.89
CA MET A 1 37.50 15.93 -68.14
C MET A 1 37.57 15.06 -66.92
N LYS A 2 37.83 15.62 -65.70
CA LYS A 2 37.87 14.91 -64.44
C LYS A 2 36.42 14.80 -63.92
N ASN A 3 36.04 13.59 -63.58
CA ASN A 3 34.70 13.23 -63.10
C ASN A 3 34.49 13.88 -61.70
N PRO A 4 33.45 14.72 -61.43
CA PRO A 4 33.28 15.47 -60.20
C PRO A 4 32.61 14.69 -59.07
N PHE A 5 32.40 13.37 -59.19
CA PHE A 5 31.74 12.53 -58.18
C PHE A 5 32.70 11.54 -57.52
N HIS A 6 33.84 12.01 -57.01
CA HIS A 6 34.53 11.20 -55.99
C HIS A 6 33.74 11.28 -54.69
N LYS A 7 32.96 10.24 -54.38
CA LYS A 7 32.52 9.99 -53.03
C LYS A 7 33.76 9.86 -52.14
N LYS A 8 33.98 10.84 -51.28
CA LYS A 8 34.97 10.70 -50.18
C LYS A 8 34.58 9.45 -49.40
N GLU A 9 35.41 8.42 -49.41
CA GLU A 9 35.27 7.30 -48.53
C GLU A 9 35.42 7.83 -47.11
N ILE A 10 34.33 7.79 -46.32
CA ILE A 10 34.32 8.22 -44.93
C ILE A 10 35.11 7.17 -44.15
N SER A 11 36.10 7.58 -43.35
CA SER A 11 36.85 6.64 -42.53
C SER A 11 35.92 5.87 -41.57
N PRO A 12 36.23 4.63 -41.17
CA PRO A 12 35.40 3.88 -40.20
C PRO A 12 35.16 4.65 -38.90
N GLN A 13 36.10 5.47 -38.43
CA GLN A 13 35.93 6.33 -37.26
C GLN A 13 34.91 7.46 -37.50
N GLU A 14 34.96 8.13 -38.68
CA GLU A 14 33.97 9.16 -39.03
C GLU A 14 32.57 8.58 -39.18
N THR A 15 32.43 7.35 -39.67
CA THR A 15 31.18 6.65 -39.78
C THR A 15 30.62 6.28 -38.39
N PHE A 16 31.47 5.82 -37.48
CA PHE A 16 31.12 5.51 -36.10
C PHE A 16 30.67 6.77 -35.34
N ILE A 17 31.41 7.86 -35.43
CA ILE A 17 31.08 9.14 -34.77
C ILE A 17 29.76 9.68 -35.29
N ARG A 18 29.51 9.65 -36.59
CA ARG A 18 28.24 10.07 -37.18
C ARG A 18 27.07 9.18 -36.74
N SER A 19 27.24 7.87 -36.73
CA SER A 19 26.21 6.94 -36.26
C SER A 19 25.89 7.15 -34.78
N PHE A 20 26.89 7.38 -33.94
CA PHE A 20 26.68 7.70 -32.53
C PHE A 20 25.95 9.03 -32.32
N LEU A 21 26.37 10.09 -33.00
CA LEU A 21 25.68 11.39 -32.93
C LEU A 21 24.26 11.32 -33.47
N ASP A 22 24.01 10.57 -34.54
CA ASP A 22 22.67 10.34 -35.06
C ASP A 22 21.76 9.59 -34.09
N CYS A 23 22.33 8.67 -33.28
CA CYS A 23 21.59 7.96 -32.25
C CYS A 23 21.22 8.84 -31.04
N ILE A 24 22.07 9.79 -30.68
CA ILE A 24 21.84 10.63 -29.48
C ILE A 24 21.21 11.99 -29.83
N ALA A 25 21.28 12.43 -31.08
CA ALA A 25 20.70 13.70 -31.49
C ALA A 25 19.17 13.63 -31.50
N PRO A 26 18.48 14.62 -30.95
CA PRO A 26 17.02 14.67 -31.02
C PRO A 26 16.58 14.90 -32.46
N GLY A 27 15.51 14.22 -32.89
CA GLY A 27 14.95 14.39 -34.22
C GLY A 27 14.39 15.79 -34.50
N VAL A 28 13.91 16.47 -33.43
CA VAL A 28 13.35 17.82 -33.50
C VAL A 28 13.81 18.62 -32.29
N VAL A 29 14.22 19.88 -32.52
CA VAL A 29 14.38 20.88 -31.45
C VAL A 29 13.68 22.16 -31.93
N LYS A 30 12.59 22.53 -31.24
CA LYS A 30 11.79 23.72 -31.61
C LYS A 30 11.50 24.53 -30.34
N PHE A 31 11.86 25.81 -30.35
CA PHE A 31 11.59 26.72 -29.24
C PHE A 31 10.33 27.55 -29.55
N GLU A 32 9.40 27.54 -28.58
CA GLU A 32 8.17 28.30 -28.58
C GLU A 32 8.23 29.40 -27.50
N VAL A 33 7.14 30.16 -27.34
CA VAL A 33 7.11 31.31 -26.41
C VAL A 33 7.36 30.91 -24.96
N ASP A 34 6.74 29.82 -24.50
CA ASP A 34 6.70 29.39 -23.09
C ASP A 34 7.18 27.95 -22.85
N HIS A 35 7.52 27.26 -23.93
CA HIS A 35 8.02 25.89 -23.89
C HIS A 35 8.93 25.60 -25.09
N TYR A 36 9.50 24.39 -25.14
CA TYR A 36 10.20 23.88 -26.31
C TYR A 36 9.94 22.39 -26.51
N ILE A 37 10.11 21.94 -27.73
CA ILE A 37 9.97 20.53 -28.13
C ILE A 37 11.38 19.98 -28.30
N PHE A 38 11.66 18.84 -27.67
CA PHE A 38 12.93 18.15 -27.76
C PHE A 38 12.68 16.65 -28.04
N GLY A 39 12.96 16.23 -29.25
CA GLY A 39 12.55 14.91 -29.73
C GLY A 39 11.03 14.75 -29.69
N ASN A 40 10.54 13.80 -28.92
CA ASN A 40 9.11 13.52 -28.72
C ASN A 40 8.54 14.11 -27.41
N THR A 41 9.31 14.96 -26.72
CA THR A 41 8.90 15.52 -25.42
C THR A 41 8.65 17.01 -25.50
N TYR A 42 7.66 17.47 -24.73
CA TYR A 42 7.38 18.88 -24.47
C TYR A 42 8.08 19.29 -23.18
N ARG A 43 8.81 20.40 -23.23
CA ARG A 43 9.62 20.86 -22.09
C ARG A 43 9.48 22.35 -21.88
N CYS A 44 9.64 22.78 -20.63
CA CYS A 44 9.79 24.21 -20.32
C CYS A 44 10.78 24.39 -19.17
N VAL A 45 11.43 25.56 -19.14
CA VAL A 45 12.35 25.93 -18.07
C VAL A 45 11.84 27.19 -17.41
N TRP A 46 11.81 27.15 -16.08
CA TRP A 46 11.54 28.30 -15.23
C TRP A 46 12.78 28.62 -14.39
N ALA A 47 12.98 29.90 -14.06
CA ALA A 47 14.05 30.36 -13.21
C ALA A 47 13.50 30.85 -11.87
N LEU A 48 14.08 30.43 -10.75
CA LEU A 48 13.77 31.00 -9.44
C LEU A 48 14.21 32.46 -9.38
N ARG A 49 13.29 33.34 -8.97
CA ARG A 49 13.54 34.80 -8.93
C ARG A 49 13.58 35.35 -7.52
N GLU A 50 12.68 34.89 -6.66
CA GLU A 50 12.56 35.36 -5.29
C GLU A 50 12.54 34.19 -4.32
N TYR A 51 13.21 34.36 -3.20
CA TYR A 51 13.35 33.40 -2.12
C TYR A 51 12.65 33.96 -0.88
N PRO A 52 12.07 33.12 0.00
CA PRO A 52 11.49 33.60 1.25
C PRO A 52 12.55 34.16 2.18
N ALA A 53 12.18 35.18 2.97
CA ALA A 53 13.07 35.77 3.96
C ALA A 53 13.47 34.76 5.06
N SER A 54 12.55 33.85 5.41
CA SER A 54 12.77 32.75 6.36
C SER A 54 12.03 31.50 5.93
N THR A 55 12.54 30.32 6.30
CA THR A 55 11.92 29.04 6.03
C THR A 55 11.66 28.28 7.33
N GLU A 56 10.46 27.76 7.50
CA GLU A 56 10.09 26.89 8.62
C GLU A 56 10.58 25.45 8.38
N SER A 57 10.72 25.06 7.10
CA SER A 57 11.13 23.74 6.67
C SER A 57 12.57 23.74 6.17
N GLN A 58 13.29 22.65 6.39
CA GLN A 58 14.58 22.37 5.78
C GLN A 58 14.40 21.65 4.43
N ALA A 59 15.41 21.74 3.57
CA ALA A 59 15.42 21.08 2.25
C ALA A 59 14.21 21.48 1.38
N ILE A 60 14.00 22.78 1.19
CA ILE A 60 12.76 23.36 0.61
C ILE A 60 12.50 22.92 -0.84
N LEU A 61 13.52 22.53 -1.62
CA LEU A 61 13.36 22.03 -2.98
C LEU A 61 13.19 20.50 -3.05
N ARG A 62 13.18 19.80 -1.92
CA ARG A 62 13.11 18.35 -1.86
C ARG A 62 11.93 17.79 -2.64
N HIS A 63 10.71 18.27 -2.39
CA HIS A 63 9.51 17.77 -3.07
C HIS A 63 9.50 18.05 -4.58
N LEU A 64 10.14 19.13 -5.02
CA LEU A 64 10.33 19.39 -6.44
C LEU A 64 11.37 18.43 -7.05
N GLY A 65 12.42 18.10 -6.31
CA GLY A 65 13.44 17.12 -6.73
C GLY A 65 12.91 15.68 -6.82
N GLU A 66 11.88 15.34 -6.05
CA GLU A 66 11.20 14.04 -6.08
C GLU A 66 10.22 13.89 -7.26
N LYS A 67 9.70 15.02 -7.77
CA LYS A 67 8.61 15.00 -8.73
C LYS A 67 9.07 14.47 -10.09
N SER A 68 8.40 13.44 -10.59
CA SER A 68 8.68 12.89 -11.90
C SER A 68 8.51 13.95 -12.99
N GLY A 69 9.42 13.98 -13.96
CA GLY A 69 9.42 14.97 -15.02
C GLY A 69 10.00 16.34 -14.63
N VAL A 70 10.42 16.55 -13.38
CA VAL A 70 11.09 17.78 -12.94
C VAL A 70 12.59 17.55 -12.80
N THR A 71 13.38 18.44 -13.39
CA THR A 71 14.84 18.47 -13.26
C THR A 71 15.28 19.79 -12.68
N LEU A 72 16.02 19.76 -11.59
CA LEU A 72 16.59 20.93 -10.95
C LEU A 72 18.05 21.14 -11.37
N ARG A 73 18.42 22.40 -11.62
CA ARG A 73 19.80 22.82 -11.82
C ARG A 73 20.11 23.97 -10.89
N ILE A 74 21.10 23.78 -10.04
CA ILE A 74 21.55 24.77 -9.07
C ILE A 74 22.98 25.15 -9.42
N TYR A 75 23.17 26.43 -9.73
CA TYR A 75 24.49 27.01 -9.99
C TYR A 75 24.90 27.79 -8.75
N CYS A 76 26.07 27.42 -8.17
CA CYS A 76 26.65 28.11 -7.03
C CYS A 76 28.07 28.53 -7.34
N ARG A 77 28.42 29.77 -7.03
CA ARG A 77 29.77 30.24 -7.05
C ARG A 77 30.05 31.13 -5.84
N GLN A 78 31.22 31.05 -5.29
CA GLN A 78 31.62 31.87 -4.15
C GLN A 78 31.67 33.35 -4.53
N VAL A 79 31.20 34.23 -3.64
CA VAL A 79 31.39 35.67 -3.71
C VAL A 79 32.83 35.98 -3.31
N SER A 80 33.54 36.83 -4.08
CA SER A 80 34.89 37.24 -3.70
C SER A 80 34.88 38.19 -2.50
N PRO A 81 35.90 38.20 -1.63
CA PRO A 81 35.92 39.06 -0.44
C PRO A 81 35.68 40.54 -0.74
N GLY A 82 36.24 41.08 -1.81
CA GLY A 82 36.06 42.48 -2.19
C GLY A 82 34.67 42.77 -2.83
N GLU A 83 33.97 41.75 -3.33
CA GLU A 83 32.57 41.84 -3.78
C GLU A 83 31.60 41.73 -2.58
N GLU A 84 31.96 40.93 -1.60
CA GLU A 84 31.24 40.72 -0.35
C GLU A 84 31.10 42.04 0.44
N ASP A 85 32.23 42.74 0.68
CA ASP A 85 32.22 44.05 1.35
C ASP A 85 31.31 45.05 0.61
N ARG A 86 31.39 45.10 -0.72
CA ARG A 86 30.55 46.01 -1.53
C ARG A 86 29.04 45.68 -1.44
N ILE A 87 28.70 44.40 -1.40
CA ILE A 87 27.30 43.96 -1.28
C ILE A 87 26.72 44.38 0.08
N ILE A 88 27.49 44.15 1.16
CA ILE A 88 27.09 44.53 2.52
C ILE A 88 26.97 46.07 2.65
N ASP A 89 27.97 46.80 2.17
CA ASP A 89 27.96 48.26 2.20
C ASP A 89 26.82 48.87 1.41
N ASN A 90 26.52 48.34 0.22
CA ASN A 90 25.39 48.80 -0.60
C ASN A 90 24.06 48.50 0.05
N ALA A 91 23.86 47.30 0.64
CA ALA A 91 22.68 46.94 1.38
C ALA A 91 22.44 47.89 2.58
N ASN A 92 23.50 48.13 3.35
CA ASN A 92 23.46 49.08 4.49
C ASN A 92 23.10 50.50 4.07
N LYS A 93 23.73 51.02 3.00
CA LYS A 93 23.42 52.37 2.46
C LYS A 93 21.99 52.47 1.96
N LYS A 94 21.51 51.49 1.21
CA LYS A 94 20.15 51.46 0.68
C LYS A 94 19.11 51.45 1.81
N ASN A 95 19.27 50.55 2.78
CA ASN A 95 18.31 50.42 3.90
C ASN A 95 18.29 51.68 4.79
N LYS A 96 19.46 52.37 4.98
CA LYS A 96 19.49 53.66 5.68
C LYS A 96 18.79 54.76 4.93
N LEU A 97 18.88 54.80 3.61
CA LEU A 97 18.14 55.76 2.78
C LEU A 97 16.64 55.50 2.80
N ASP A 98 16.20 54.24 2.64
CA ASP A 98 14.80 53.85 2.64
C ASP A 98 14.16 54.04 4.03
N GLY A 99 14.90 53.90 5.12
CA GLY A 99 14.46 54.15 6.49
C GLY A 99 14.35 55.65 6.87
N SER A 100 14.91 56.56 6.07
CA SER A 100 14.94 58.00 6.37
C SER A 100 13.72 58.81 5.83
N ASP A 101 12.82 58.22 5.04
CA ASP A 101 11.63 58.88 4.47
C ASP A 101 10.43 58.79 5.43
N PRO A 102 10.05 59.88 6.12
CA PRO A 102 8.98 59.87 7.13
C PRO A 102 7.58 59.62 6.55
N ASN A 103 7.41 59.71 5.22
CA ASN A 103 6.09 59.56 4.58
C ASN A 103 5.80 58.10 4.15
N LYS A 104 6.74 57.19 4.37
CA LYS A 104 6.64 55.79 3.93
C LYS A 104 6.85 54.79 5.08
N LEU A 105 5.96 54.86 6.07
CA LEU A 105 6.07 54.02 7.29
C LEU A 105 6.34 52.54 7.02
N ARG A 106 5.67 51.95 6.00
CA ARG A 106 5.87 50.55 5.65
C ARG A 106 7.31 50.28 5.16
N GLN A 107 7.84 51.14 4.32
CA GLN A 107 9.23 51.00 3.83
C GLN A 107 10.26 51.25 4.95
N ALA A 108 9.96 52.15 5.89
CA ALA A 108 10.84 52.38 7.04
C ALA A 108 10.90 51.15 7.98
N VAL A 109 9.77 50.47 8.24
CA VAL A 109 9.73 49.25 9.06
C VAL A 109 10.44 48.08 8.35
N GLU A 110 10.25 47.94 7.04
CA GLU A 110 10.97 46.94 6.24
C GLU A 110 12.48 47.20 6.22
N ALA A 111 12.89 48.47 6.11
CA ALA A 111 14.30 48.86 6.13
C ALA A 111 14.98 48.61 7.50
N GLU A 112 14.27 48.82 8.61
CA GLU A 112 14.75 48.54 9.96
C GLU A 112 14.92 47.00 10.17
N SER A 113 13.96 46.20 9.71
CA SER A 113 14.07 44.74 9.74
C SER A 113 15.30 44.26 8.92
N ASN A 114 15.42 44.74 7.69
CA ASN A 114 16.54 44.39 6.81
C ASN A 114 17.92 44.80 7.39
N LEU A 115 18.00 45.90 8.12
CA LEU A 115 19.24 46.32 8.80
C LEU A 115 19.63 45.36 9.94
N ARG A 116 18.65 44.84 10.67
CA ARG A 116 18.89 43.80 11.69
C ARG A 116 19.37 42.52 11.04
N ASP A 117 18.72 42.06 9.96
CA ASP A 117 19.11 40.86 9.21
C ASP A 117 20.53 40.98 8.64
N VAL A 118 20.91 42.17 8.11
CA VAL A 118 22.28 42.44 7.65
C VAL A 118 23.27 42.38 8.81
N ALA A 119 22.93 42.95 9.98
CA ALA A 119 23.81 42.88 11.15
C ALA A 119 24.02 41.45 11.65
N GLU A 120 22.94 40.64 11.66
CA GLU A 120 23.00 39.20 12.01
C GLU A 120 23.87 38.42 11.01
N LEU A 121 23.68 38.69 9.72
CA LEU A 121 24.47 38.09 8.65
C LEU A 121 25.97 38.39 8.83
N VAL A 122 26.34 39.66 9.04
CA VAL A 122 27.73 40.09 9.28
C VAL A 122 28.31 39.39 10.51
N HIS A 123 27.47 39.24 11.56
CA HIS A 123 27.91 38.54 12.78
C HIS A 123 28.19 37.04 12.51
N LYS A 124 27.33 36.36 11.73
CA LYS A 124 27.56 34.96 11.32
C LYS A 124 28.80 34.83 10.44
N MET A 125 28.98 35.73 9.49
CA MET A 125 30.18 35.73 8.63
C MET A 125 31.47 35.87 9.43
N HIS A 126 31.51 36.75 10.43
CA HIS A 126 32.73 36.95 11.24
C HIS A 126 32.96 35.85 12.29
N ARG A 127 31.90 35.32 12.93
CA ARG A 127 32.04 34.30 13.99
C ARG A 127 32.07 32.88 13.45
N GLU A 128 31.23 32.59 12.48
CA GLU A 128 31.00 31.24 11.97
C GLU A 128 31.74 31.02 10.63
N HIS A 129 32.40 32.06 10.09
CA HIS A 129 33.03 32.03 8.79
C HIS A 129 32.12 31.58 7.65
N GLU A 130 30.81 31.92 7.74
CA GLU A 130 29.83 31.56 6.73
C GLU A 130 30.04 32.39 5.44
N PRO A 131 30.40 31.76 4.29
CA PRO A 131 30.61 32.49 3.06
C PRO A 131 29.31 32.86 2.37
N LEU A 132 29.33 33.95 1.59
CA LEU A 132 28.26 34.28 0.67
C LEU A 132 28.46 33.58 -0.68
N LEU A 133 27.36 33.09 -1.25
CA LEU A 133 27.33 32.42 -2.54
C LEU A 133 26.38 33.12 -3.51
N HIS A 134 26.80 33.27 -4.75
CA HIS A 134 25.90 33.54 -5.85
C HIS A 134 25.19 32.24 -6.20
N CYS A 135 23.87 32.23 -6.12
CA CYS A 135 23.04 31.06 -6.37
C CYS A 135 21.99 31.36 -7.45
N ALA A 136 21.88 30.48 -8.45
CA ALA A 136 20.79 30.50 -9.43
C ALA A 136 20.18 29.10 -9.53
N VAL A 137 18.85 29.01 -9.53
CA VAL A 137 18.11 27.74 -9.61
C VAL A 137 17.19 27.76 -10.81
N TYR A 138 17.27 26.72 -11.63
CA TYR A 138 16.42 26.48 -12.79
C TYR A 138 15.66 25.19 -12.63
N LEU A 139 14.37 25.22 -13.02
CA LEU A 139 13.48 24.05 -13.03
C LEU A 139 13.13 23.74 -14.49
N GLU A 140 13.54 22.57 -14.98
CA GLU A 140 13.09 22.03 -16.26
C GLU A 140 11.96 21.03 -16.00
N MET A 141 10.84 21.19 -16.66
CA MET A 141 9.70 20.26 -16.65
C MET A 141 9.64 19.56 -18.01
N THR A 142 9.50 18.24 -18.00
CA THR A 142 9.47 17.37 -19.18
C THR A 142 8.21 16.51 -19.16
N ALA A 143 7.49 16.46 -20.28
CA ALA A 143 6.28 15.66 -20.43
C ALA A 143 6.16 15.09 -21.86
N ASP A 144 5.43 13.98 -22.00
CA ASP A 144 5.19 13.34 -23.31
C ASP A 144 4.02 14.01 -24.08
N SER A 145 3.22 14.83 -23.41
CA SER A 145 2.14 15.61 -24.04
C SER A 145 2.08 17.04 -23.51
N MET A 146 1.49 17.93 -24.29
CA MET A 146 1.30 19.32 -23.88
C MET A 146 0.29 19.46 -22.74
N GLU A 147 -0.72 18.61 -22.71
CA GLU A 147 -1.70 18.57 -21.62
C GLU A 147 -1.03 18.19 -20.30
N TYR A 148 -0.23 17.16 -20.32
CA TYR A 148 0.52 16.72 -19.12
C TYR A 148 1.55 17.79 -18.70
N LEU A 149 2.23 18.46 -19.65
CA LEU A 149 3.13 19.57 -19.30
C LEU A 149 2.39 20.67 -18.53
N ARG A 150 1.17 21.04 -18.95
CA ARG A 150 0.34 22.06 -18.28
C ARG A 150 -0.07 21.63 -16.87
N GLN A 151 -0.44 20.37 -16.71
CA GLN A 151 -0.74 19.82 -15.39
C GLN A 151 0.51 19.85 -14.48
N LEU A 152 1.66 19.40 -14.97
CA LEU A 152 2.92 19.43 -14.23
C LEU A 152 3.33 20.85 -13.84
N GLN A 153 3.12 21.85 -14.72
CA GLN A 153 3.34 23.27 -14.42
C GLN A 153 2.45 23.74 -13.26
N THR A 154 1.18 23.32 -13.23
CA THR A 154 0.25 23.71 -12.16
C THR A 154 0.66 23.11 -10.82
N ASP A 155 1.05 21.85 -10.83
CA ASP A 155 1.51 21.13 -9.63
C ASP A 155 2.81 21.75 -9.07
N VAL A 156 3.78 22.04 -9.95
CA VAL A 156 5.04 22.69 -9.57
C VAL A 156 4.77 24.08 -9.02
N LEU A 157 3.84 24.84 -9.62
CA LEU A 157 3.48 26.16 -9.13
C LEU A 157 2.86 26.10 -7.72
N THR A 158 1.99 25.11 -7.48
CA THR A 158 1.38 24.89 -6.16
C THR A 158 2.46 24.62 -5.09
N GLU A 159 3.44 23.80 -5.42
CA GLU A 159 4.55 23.51 -4.51
C GLU A 159 5.45 24.75 -4.28
N LEU A 160 5.74 25.51 -5.32
CA LEU A 160 6.50 26.76 -5.21
C LEU A 160 5.80 27.78 -4.31
N VAL A 161 4.47 27.93 -4.45
CA VAL A 161 3.68 28.81 -3.59
C VAL A 161 3.72 28.34 -2.13
N ARG A 162 3.63 27.03 -1.89
CA ARG A 162 3.76 26.45 -0.55
C ARG A 162 5.12 26.79 0.09
N CYS A 163 6.19 26.75 -0.71
CA CYS A 163 7.54 27.10 -0.28
C CYS A 163 7.80 28.62 -0.28
N LYS A 164 6.84 29.47 -0.62
CA LYS A 164 6.97 30.93 -0.77
C LYS A 164 8.07 31.32 -1.78
N LEU A 165 8.22 30.53 -2.84
CA LEU A 165 9.18 30.75 -3.92
C LEU A 165 8.48 31.32 -5.15
N ASN A 166 9.07 32.35 -5.78
CA ASN A 166 8.58 32.92 -7.02
C ASN A 166 9.48 32.58 -8.20
N VAL A 167 8.88 32.36 -9.37
CA VAL A 167 9.58 31.97 -10.60
C VAL A 167 9.32 32.94 -11.74
N ASP A 168 10.30 33.09 -12.60
CA ASP A 168 10.16 33.63 -13.95
C ASP A 168 9.98 32.48 -14.93
N LYS A 169 8.92 32.54 -15.75
CA LYS A 169 8.57 31.49 -16.71
C LYS A 169 9.43 31.54 -17.98
N LEU A 170 10.38 32.43 -18.06
CA LEU A 170 11.32 32.62 -19.19
C LEU A 170 10.58 32.72 -20.55
N LEU A 171 9.51 33.53 -20.60
CA LEU A 171 8.77 33.77 -21.85
C LEU A 171 9.71 34.32 -22.91
N LEU A 172 9.66 33.77 -24.15
CA LEU A 172 10.53 34.08 -25.28
C LEU A 172 12.02 33.76 -25.03
N ARG A 173 12.37 33.16 -23.89
CA ARG A 173 13.76 32.89 -23.45
C ARG A 173 13.98 31.40 -23.19
N GLN A 174 13.10 30.52 -23.68
CA GLN A 174 13.19 29.07 -23.47
C GLN A 174 14.50 28.48 -24.04
N LYS A 175 15.08 29.08 -25.09
CA LYS A 175 16.40 28.67 -25.63
C LYS A 175 17.52 28.89 -24.62
N GLN A 176 17.55 30.04 -23.94
CA GLN A 176 18.52 30.30 -22.87
C GLN A 176 18.26 29.38 -21.67
N GLY A 177 16.99 29.17 -21.32
CA GLY A 177 16.58 28.20 -20.31
C GLY A 177 17.10 26.79 -20.59
N PHE A 178 16.95 26.33 -21.83
CA PHE A 178 17.49 25.03 -22.27
C PHE A 178 19.00 24.91 -21.99
N TYR A 179 19.80 25.94 -22.30
CA TYR A 179 21.24 25.90 -21.99
C TYR A 179 21.50 25.86 -20.48
N CYS A 180 20.71 26.61 -19.66
CA CYS A 180 20.83 26.57 -18.22
C CYS A 180 20.42 25.24 -17.61
N ALA A 181 19.44 24.54 -18.19
CA ALA A 181 18.97 23.24 -17.72
C ALA A 181 19.84 22.07 -18.22
N SER A 182 20.65 22.30 -19.24
CA SER A 182 21.53 21.31 -19.85
C SER A 182 22.61 20.84 -18.84
N PRO A 183 23.05 19.56 -18.89
CA PRO A 183 24.07 19.03 -17.99
C PRO A 183 25.50 19.55 -18.23
N VAL A 184 25.71 20.41 -19.24
CA VAL A 184 27.02 20.99 -19.55
C VAL A 184 27.52 22.06 -18.58
N GLY A 185 26.69 22.46 -17.59
CA GLY A 185 27.13 23.41 -16.56
C GLY A 185 27.29 24.87 -17.03
N TYR A 186 26.57 25.26 -18.10
CA TYR A 186 26.62 26.62 -18.64
C TYR A 186 25.40 27.43 -18.26
N ASN A 187 25.57 28.46 -17.43
CA ASN A 187 24.50 29.39 -17.07
C ASN A 187 24.39 30.50 -18.15
N ALA A 188 23.57 30.26 -19.17
CA ALA A 188 23.36 31.19 -20.29
C ALA A 188 22.64 32.50 -19.89
N LEU A 189 21.92 32.52 -18.78
CA LEU A 189 21.20 33.68 -18.24
C LEU A 189 22.07 34.51 -17.29
N GLY A 190 23.22 33.96 -16.85
CA GLY A 190 24.24 34.65 -16.08
C GLY A 190 23.71 35.29 -14.80
N ARG A 191 24.21 36.50 -14.51
CA ARG A 191 23.95 37.21 -13.24
C ARG A 191 22.51 37.66 -13.04
N GLU A 192 21.65 37.63 -14.05
CA GLU A 192 20.28 38.15 -13.97
C GLU A 192 19.44 37.35 -12.95
N PHE A 193 19.64 36.03 -12.88
CA PHE A 193 18.93 35.15 -11.96
C PHE A 193 19.77 34.70 -10.76
N GLU A 194 21.02 35.14 -10.67
CA GLU A 194 21.82 34.90 -9.49
C GLU A 194 21.34 35.77 -8.31
N ARG A 195 21.20 35.15 -7.15
CA ARG A 195 20.95 35.81 -5.87
C ARG A 195 22.12 35.53 -4.93
N VAL A 196 22.49 36.51 -4.17
CA VAL A 196 23.52 36.36 -3.13
C VAL A 196 22.83 35.84 -1.88
N LEU A 197 23.22 34.64 -1.45
CA LEU A 197 22.64 33.96 -0.29
C LEU A 197 23.79 33.47 0.62
N PRO A 198 23.57 33.43 1.95
CA PRO A 198 24.45 32.73 2.88
C PRO A 198 24.54 31.24 2.54
N ALA A 199 25.72 30.62 2.82
CA ALA A 199 25.92 29.20 2.51
C ALA A 199 24.88 28.28 3.18
N GLY A 200 24.46 28.56 4.41
CA GLY A 200 23.41 27.84 5.11
C GLY A 200 22.03 27.94 4.41
N SER A 201 21.72 29.12 3.84
CA SER A 201 20.50 29.30 3.04
C SER A 201 20.56 28.52 1.73
N VAL A 202 21.74 28.46 1.08
CA VAL A 202 21.93 27.64 -0.13
C VAL A 202 21.84 26.15 0.22
N ALA A 203 22.40 25.73 1.34
CA ALA A 203 22.27 24.35 1.83
C ALA A 203 20.80 23.95 2.08
N ASN A 204 19.96 24.93 2.52
CA ASN A 204 18.53 24.69 2.72
C ASN A 204 17.74 24.54 1.41
N LEU A 205 18.31 24.89 0.25
CA LEU A 205 17.74 24.58 -1.06
C LEU A 205 17.90 23.10 -1.45
N TYR A 206 18.50 22.27 -0.59
CA TYR A 206 18.84 20.87 -0.82
C TYR A 206 17.75 20.12 -1.62
N PRO A 207 18.03 19.74 -2.88
CA PRO A 207 17.03 19.15 -3.76
C PRO A 207 17.06 17.62 -3.74
N PHE A 208 18.12 17.07 -3.12
CA PHE A 208 18.30 15.63 -3.14
C PHE A 208 17.36 14.99 -2.13
N ASN A 209 16.67 13.98 -2.58
CA ASN A 209 15.92 13.13 -1.70
C ASN A 209 16.85 12.01 -1.22
N TYR A 210 17.17 12.03 0.06
CA TYR A 210 17.51 10.80 0.75
C TYR A 210 16.17 10.14 1.05
N SER A 211 15.60 9.48 0.06
CA SER A 211 14.26 8.92 0.11
C SER A 211 14.21 7.58 0.83
N GLY A 212 15.32 7.12 1.37
CA GLY A 212 15.35 5.96 2.23
C GLY A 212 14.34 6.12 3.37
N LYS A 213 13.71 5.03 3.73
CA LYS A 213 12.86 4.94 4.92
C LYS A 213 13.54 4.03 5.92
N THR A 214 13.68 4.51 7.16
CA THR A 214 14.26 3.71 8.24
C THR A 214 13.42 3.92 9.50
N ASP A 215 12.44 3.05 9.70
CA ASP A 215 11.68 3.02 10.93
C ASP A 215 12.50 2.28 12.01
N PRO A 216 12.48 2.74 13.29
CA PRO A 216 13.33 2.17 14.36
C PRO A 216 13.15 0.66 14.59
N ASN A 217 11.92 0.16 14.50
CA ASN A 217 11.58 -1.26 14.66
C ASN A 217 11.24 -1.93 13.32
N GLY A 218 11.67 -1.32 12.21
CA GLY A 218 11.30 -1.78 10.88
C GLY A 218 12.13 -2.96 10.39
N PHE A 219 11.60 -3.63 9.38
CA PHE A 219 12.26 -4.68 8.63
C PHE A 219 12.65 -4.21 7.25
N TYR A 220 13.81 -4.65 6.79
CA TYR A 220 14.29 -4.37 5.44
C TYR A 220 13.42 -5.09 4.40
N ILE A 221 12.96 -4.34 3.40
CA ILE A 221 12.14 -4.86 2.30
C ILE A 221 12.76 -4.63 0.92
N GLY A 222 13.83 -3.84 0.84
CA GLY A 222 14.50 -3.57 -0.42
C GLY A 222 15.17 -2.20 -0.47
N LYS A 223 15.35 -1.71 -1.68
CA LYS A 223 15.97 -0.42 -1.96
C LYS A 223 15.10 0.44 -2.85
N ASP A 224 15.22 1.75 -2.68
CA ASP A 224 14.60 2.69 -3.60
C ASP A 224 15.39 2.84 -4.92
N LYS A 225 14.88 3.67 -5.84
CA LYS A 225 15.54 3.95 -7.13
C LYS A 225 16.94 4.58 -7.00
N TYR A 226 17.28 5.13 -5.85
CA TYR A 226 18.57 5.76 -5.57
C TYR A 226 19.54 4.83 -4.82
N GLY A 227 19.11 3.61 -4.51
CA GLY A 227 19.89 2.62 -3.77
C GLY A 227 19.80 2.75 -2.25
N SER A 228 18.97 3.65 -1.72
CA SER A 228 18.73 3.79 -0.28
C SER A 228 17.88 2.64 0.25
N ASN A 229 18.16 2.19 1.46
CA ASN A 229 17.42 1.11 2.09
C ASN A 229 16.00 1.56 2.45
N ILE A 230 15.05 0.66 2.27
CA ILE A 230 13.67 0.80 2.75
C ILE A 230 13.46 -0.21 3.88
N VAL A 231 13.34 0.34 5.09
CA VAL A 231 13.13 -0.39 6.36
C VAL A 231 11.82 0.11 6.96
N VAL A 232 10.82 -0.75 7.05
CA VAL A 232 9.44 -0.37 7.38
C VAL A 232 8.96 -1.11 8.61
N ASP A 233 8.39 -0.37 9.54
CA ASP A 233 7.59 -0.88 10.65
C ASP A 233 6.10 -0.74 10.27
N PHE A 234 5.47 -1.86 9.93
CA PHE A 234 4.05 -1.89 9.52
C PHE A 234 3.10 -1.64 10.69
N ASP A 235 3.55 -1.82 11.92
CA ASP A 235 2.75 -1.56 13.13
C ASP A 235 2.79 -0.11 13.59
N ARG A 236 3.72 0.69 13.06
CA ARG A 236 3.81 2.10 13.38
C ARG A 236 2.56 2.85 12.93
N ARG A 237 1.85 3.42 13.90
CA ARG A 237 0.65 4.24 13.66
C ARG A 237 1.02 5.71 13.55
N ASP A 238 0.37 6.37 12.60
CA ASP A 238 0.49 7.81 12.36
C ASP A 238 -0.86 8.35 11.89
N SER A 239 -0.98 9.66 11.69
CA SER A 239 -2.22 10.29 11.22
C SER A 239 -2.71 9.72 9.86
N ASP A 240 -1.79 9.31 9.00
CA ASP A 240 -2.04 8.76 7.67
C ASP A 240 -1.90 7.21 7.59
N LYS A 241 -1.46 6.57 8.69
CA LYS A 241 -1.27 5.11 8.82
C LYS A 241 -2.09 4.58 9.98
N THR A 242 -3.38 4.40 9.77
CA THR A 242 -4.33 4.05 10.83
C THR A 242 -4.42 2.55 11.12
N SER A 243 -3.86 1.69 10.27
CA SER A 243 -3.86 0.22 10.43
C SER A 243 -2.56 -0.38 9.89
N ALA A 244 -2.30 -1.65 10.20
CA ALA A 244 -1.17 -2.43 9.65
C ALA A 244 -1.55 -3.23 8.40
N ASN A 245 -2.71 -2.97 7.81
CA ASN A 245 -3.16 -3.72 6.64
C ASN A 245 -2.26 -3.45 5.44
N ILE A 246 -1.96 -4.51 4.69
CA ILE A 246 -1.05 -4.49 3.55
C ILE A 246 -1.79 -5.03 2.32
N LEU A 247 -1.64 -4.36 1.20
CA LEU A 247 -2.19 -4.74 -0.09
C LEU A 247 -1.07 -4.88 -1.13
N ILE A 248 -1.04 -6.00 -1.84
CA ILE A 248 -0.08 -6.31 -2.91
C ILE A 248 -0.85 -6.53 -4.21
N LEU A 249 -0.62 -5.70 -5.20
CA LEU A 249 -1.30 -5.79 -6.50
C LEU A 249 -0.31 -5.85 -7.66
N GLY A 250 -0.65 -6.55 -8.70
CA GLY A 250 0.14 -6.62 -9.93
C GLY A 250 -0.10 -7.89 -10.71
N ASN A 251 0.28 -7.90 -11.98
CA ASN A 251 0.11 -9.05 -12.86
C ASN A 251 0.95 -10.26 -12.40
N SER A 252 0.66 -11.43 -12.95
CA SER A 252 1.42 -12.66 -12.68
C SER A 252 2.91 -12.49 -13.02
N GLY A 253 3.79 -13.15 -12.26
CA GLY A 253 5.23 -13.14 -12.48
C GLY A 253 5.97 -11.83 -12.11
N GLN A 254 5.31 -10.81 -11.57
CA GLN A 254 5.93 -9.54 -11.21
C GLN A 254 6.70 -9.56 -9.88
N GLY A 255 6.56 -10.60 -9.06
CA GLY A 255 7.28 -10.74 -7.78
C GLY A 255 6.41 -10.57 -6.54
N LYS A 256 5.07 -10.63 -6.67
CA LYS A 256 4.12 -10.56 -5.54
C LYS A 256 4.39 -11.62 -4.48
N SER A 257 4.45 -12.90 -4.88
CA SER A 257 4.70 -14.03 -3.97
C SER A 257 6.07 -13.93 -3.28
N TYR A 258 7.09 -13.42 -3.98
CA TYR A 258 8.40 -13.15 -3.38
C TYR A 258 8.30 -12.10 -2.26
N LEU A 259 7.61 -10.99 -2.51
CA LEU A 259 7.37 -9.97 -1.50
C LEU A 259 6.52 -10.53 -0.35
N MET A 260 5.46 -11.28 -0.64
CA MET A 260 4.58 -11.87 0.38
C MET A 260 5.37 -12.79 1.33
N LYS A 261 6.24 -13.65 0.79
CA LYS A 261 7.13 -14.52 1.58
C LYS A 261 8.08 -13.69 2.46
N LEU A 262 8.66 -12.61 1.92
CA LEU A 262 9.50 -11.69 2.70
C LEU A 262 8.73 -11.04 3.85
N LEU A 263 7.52 -10.55 3.59
CA LEU A 263 6.67 -9.92 4.61
C LEU A 263 6.26 -10.92 5.69
N ILE A 264 5.88 -12.15 5.32
CA ILE A 264 5.56 -13.22 6.28
C ILE A 264 6.77 -13.49 7.21
N CYS A 265 7.98 -13.63 6.65
CA CYS A 265 9.19 -13.79 7.47
C CYS A 265 9.39 -12.62 8.44
N ASN A 266 9.23 -11.38 7.95
CA ASN A 266 9.39 -10.18 8.77
C ASN A 266 8.34 -10.12 9.90
N LEU A 267 7.09 -10.47 9.62
CA LEU A 267 6.00 -10.46 10.60
C LEU A 267 6.20 -11.53 11.69
N LEU A 268 6.65 -12.73 11.30
CA LEU A 268 6.99 -13.78 12.26
C LEU A 268 8.18 -13.39 13.15
N GLU A 269 9.21 -12.73 12.58
CA GLU A 269 10.33 -12.16 13.36
C GLU A 269 9.87 -11.05 14.32
N ALA A 270 8.89 -10.24 13.92
CA ALA A 270 8.27 -9.23 14.77
C ALA A 270 7.47 -9.84 15.95
N GLY A 271 7.37 -11.17 16.03
CA GLY A 271 6.62 -11.85 17.07
C GLY A 271 5.14 -12.04 16.79
N LYS A 272 4.67 -11.74 15.56
CA LYS A 272 3.28 -11.97 15.16
C LYS A 272 3.01 -13.43 14.85
N SER A 273 1.75 -13.83 14.97
CA SER A 273 1.25 -15.07 14.38
C SER A 273 0.78 -14.79 12.96
N VAL A 274 0.95 -15.75 12.06
CA VAL A 274 0.51 -15.63 10.66
C VAL A 274 -0.40 -16.81 10.32
N VAL A 275 -1.59 -16.51 9.78
CA VAL A 275 -2.52 -17.52 9.26
C VAL A 275 -2.76 -17.21 7.79
N SER A 276 -2.39 -18.12 6.89
CA SER A 276 -2.45 -17.88 5.45
C SER A 276 -3.45 -18.78 4.75
N LEU A 277 -4.11 -18.23 3.71
CA LEU A 277 -4.78 -19.01 2.66
C LEU A 277 -3.88 -19.04 1.43
N ASP A 278 -3.51 -20.22 1.01
CA ASP A 278 -2.58 -20.48 -0.08
C ASP A 278 -3.31 -21.28 -1.19
N ALA A 279 -3.60 -20.61 -2.30
CA ALA A 279 -4.33 -21.20 -3.41
C ALA A 279 -3.45 -22.07 -4.32
N GLU A 280 -2.17 -21.75 -4.43
CA GLU A 280 -1.23 -22.39 -5.36
C GLU A 280 -0.15 -23.24 -4.67
N HIS A 281 -0.25 -23.44 -3.35
CA HIS A 281 0.72 -24.17 -2.52
C HIS A 281 2.15 -23.58 -2.57
N GLU A 282 2.23 -22.26 -2.78
CA GLU A 282 3.51 -21.56 -2.85
C GLU A 282 4.20 -21.38 -1.48
N LEU A 283 3.42 -21.42 -0.39
CA LEU A 283 3.91 -21.21 0.98
C LEU A 283 4.27 -22.50 1.71
N GLU A 284 3.99 -23.68 1.15
CA GLU A 284 4.21 -24.97 1.79
C GLU A 284 5.67 -25.17 2.22
N GLU A 285 6.62 -24.94 1.29
CA GLU A 285 8.06 -25.09 1.58
C GLU A 285 8.55 -24.08 2.63
N LEU A 286 8.09 -22.82 2.53
CA LEU A 286 8.39 -21.78 3.52
C LEU A 286 7.85 -22.16 4.90
N CYS A 287 6.61 -22.65 4.95
CA CYS A 287 5.95 -23.10 6.17
C CYS A 287 6.75 -24.19 6.88
N GLY A 288 7.15 -25.22 6.14
CA GLY A 288 7.97 -26.32 6.68
C GLY A 288 9.33 -25.85 7.20
N LYS A 289 10.02 -24.95 6.48
CA LYS A 289 11.33 -24.41 6.89
C LYS A 289 11.26 -23.52 8.13
N LEU A 290 10.14 -22.82 8.34
CA LEU A 290 9.91 -21.97 9.50
C LEU A 290 9.30 -22.71 10.70
N GLY A 291 9.08 -24.04 10.60
CA GLY A 291 8.49 -24.84 11.66
C GLY A 291 7.00 -24.56 11.88
N GLY A 292 6.31 -24.10 10.83
CA GLY A 292 4.86 -23.92 10.83
C GLY A 292 4.10 -25.19 10.44
N CYS A 293 2.76 -25.10 10.45
CA CYS A 293 1.87 -26.19 10.07
C CYS A 293 1.19 -25.87 8.73
N PHE A 294 1.44 -26.68 7.71
CA PHE A 294 0.71 -26.66 6.45
C PHE A 294 -0.45 -27.64 6.50
N ILE A 295 -1.63 -27.19 6.11
CA ILE A 295 -2.88 -27.95 6.19
C ILE A 295 -3.52 -27.97 4.81
N ASP A 296 -3.42 -29.07 4.09
CA ASP A 296 -4.23 -29.28 2.90
C ASP A 296 -5.67 -29.62 3.31
N LEU A 297 -6.59 -28.70 3.03
CA LEU A 297 -8.00 -28.86 3.41
C LEU A 297 -8.69 -30.03 2.69
N MET A 298 -8.19 -30.44 1.53
CA MET A 298 -8.75 -31.57 0.78
C MET A 298 -8.16 -32.93 1.17
N ALA A 299 -7.09 -32.96 1.97
CA ALA A 299 -6.56 -34.22 2.50
C ALA A 299 -7.48 -34.87 3.55
N GLY A 300 -8.34 -34.07 4.21
CA GLY A 300 -9.28 -34.58 5.23
C GLY A 300 -8.62 -35.05 6.55
N GLU A 301 -7.31 -34.86 6.71
CA GLU A 301 -6.55 -35.25 7.92
C GLU A 301 -6.72 -34.23 9.05
N LYS A 302 -6.70 -32.96 8.71
CA LYS A 302 -6.88 -31.83 9.61
C LYS A 302 -8.26 -31.23 9.41
N ARG A 303 -8.90 -30.86 10.49
CA ARG A 303 -10.27 -30.33 10.45
C ARG A 303 -10.52 -29.30 11.54
N ILE A 304 -11.52 -28.48 11.31
CA ILE A 304 -12.01 -27.45 12.22
C ILE A 304 -13.42 -27.83 12.57
N ASN A 305 -13.69 -28.12 13.84
CA ASN A 305 -15.04 -28.39 14.32
C ASN A 305 -15.88 -27.14 14.22
N VAL A 306 -16.90 -27.17 13.37
CA VAL A 306 -17.79 -26.03 13.18
C VAL A 306 -18.68 -25.79 14.41
N LEU A 307 -18.92 -26.81 15.25
CA LEU A 307 -19.71 -26.72 16.48
C LEU A 307 -18.91 -26.20 17.67
N GLU A 308 -17.62 -25.98 17.54
CA GLU A 308 -16.79 -25.32 18.56
C GLU A 308 -17.11 -23.83 18.62
N VAL A 309 -17.54 -23.35 19.81
CA VAL A 309 -18.01 -21.96 19.96
C VAL A 309 -16.86 -20.97 19.76
N ARG A 310 -17.05 -19.99 18.90
CA ARG A 310 -16.08 -18.94 18.58
C ARG A 310 -16.28 -17.71 19.45
N CYS A 311 -15.18 -17.18 20.00
CA CYS A 311 -15.20 -16.03 20.92
C CYS A 311 -14.98 -14.66 20.24
N TRP A 312 -14.94 -14.61 18.92
CA TRP A 312 -14.63 -13.40 18.12
C TRP A 312 -15.66 -12.27 18.20
N ASN A 313 -16.79 -12.49 18.82
CA ASN A 313 -17.85 -11.51 19.04
C ASN A 313 -17.85 -10.88 20.45
N GLU A 314 -16.84 -11.15 21.29
CA GLU A 314 -16.67 -10.50 22.59
C GLU A 314 -16.24 -9.02 22.48
N ASP A 315 -16.77 -8.25 21.53
CA ASP A 315 -16.52 -6.82 21.49
C ASP A 315 -17.35 -6.12 22.56
N THR A 316 -16.66 -5.68 23.60
CA THR A 316 -17.15 -4.72 24.61
C THR A 316 -17.71 -3.43 24.00
N ASP A 317 -17.45 -3.15 22.73
CA ASP A 317 -17.95 -1.97 22.05
C ASP A 317 -19.45 -2.07 21.63
N MET A 318 -20.02 -3.26 21.53
CA MET A 318 -21.46 -3.39 21.34
C MET A 318 -22.26 -3.11 22.64
N GLU A 319 -21.64 -3.27 23.79
CA GLU A 319 -22.25 -2.86 25.07
C GLU A 319 -22.26 -1.32 25.24
N THR A 320 -21.34 -0.62 24.57
CA THR A 320 -21.20 0.85 24.61
C THR A 320 -21.86 1.58 23.44
N ASP A 321 -22.25 0.86 22.36
CA ASP A 321 -22.96 1.45 21.24
C ASP A 321 -24.46 1.61 21.60
N GLU A 322 -24.80 2.80 22.12
CA GLU A 322 -26.18 3.17 22.44
C GLU A 322 -27.12 3.12 21.21
N SER A 323 -26.58 3.09 19.99
CA SER A 323 -27.35 3.01 18.76
C SER A 323 -27.74 1.58 18.37
N ALA A 324 -27.09 0.56 18.94
CA ALA A 324 -27.42 -0.84 18.64
C ALA A 324 -28.73 -1.27 19.31
N PRO A 325 -29.60 -2.05 18.64
CA PRO A 325 -30.84 -2.56 19.24
C PRO A 325 -30.56 -3.36 20.52
N GLU A 326 -31.37 -3.19 21.54
CA GLU A 326 -31.20 -3.80 22.87
C GLU A 326 -31.09 -5.33 22.83
N ALA A 327 -31.76 -5.98 21.87
CA ALA A 327 -31.68 -7.42 21.63
C ALA A 327 -30.26 -7.88 21.21
N PHE A 328 -29.54 -7.05 20.47
CA PHE A 328 -28.16 -7.35 20.07
C PHE A 328 -27.13 -7.14 21.20
N ARG A 329 -27.41 -6.21 22.12
CA ARG A 329 -26.55 -5.98 23.29
C ARG A 329 -26.62 -7.12 24.31
N LYS A 330 -27.72 -7.86 24.33
CA LYS A 330 -27.97 -8.95 25.29
C LYS A 330 -27.75 -10.34 24.71
N SER A 331 -27.35 -10.48 23.43
CA SER A 331 -27.13 -11.81 22.85
C SER A 331 -25.86 -12.45 23.40
N THR A 332 -25.98 -13.63 23.93
CA THR A 332 -24.86 -14.41 24.46
C THR A 332 -23.93 -14.93 23.36
N LEU A 333 -22.70 -15.35 23.73
CA LEU A 333 -21.75 -15.97 22.79
C LEU A 333 -22.35 -17.20 22.11
N LEU A 334 -23.06 -18.04 22.89
CA LEU A 334 -23.69 -19.24 22.35
C LEU A 334 -24.79 -18.89 21.34
N ALA A 335 -25.65 -17.91 21.63
CA ALA A 335 -26.70 -17.48 20.70
C ALA A 335 -26.13 -16.93 19.38
N ARG A 336 -25.04 -16.15 19.47
CA ARG A 336 -24.31 -15.64 18.29
C ARG A 336 -23.68 -16.77 17.48
N HIS A 337 -23.10 -17.77 18.16
CA HIS A 337 -22.53 -18.93 17.49
C HIS A 337 -23.59 -19.78 16.80
N ILE A 338 -24.75 -19.97 17.41
CA ILE A 338 -25.89 -20.66 16.77
C ILE A 338 -26.35 -19.90 15.51
N SER A 339 -26.41 -18.58 15.57
CA SER A 339 -26.72 -17.76 14.39
C SER A 339 -25.64 -17.95 13.30
N PHE A 340 -24.37 -17.97 13.65
CA PHE A 340 -23.27 -18.30 12.73
C PHE A 340 -23.45 -19.69 12.11
N LEU A 341 -23.85 -20.69 12.88
CA LEU A 341 -24.11 -22.04 12.37
C LEU A 341 -25.27 -22.08 11.35
N LYS A 342 -26.30 -21.28 11.54
CA LYS A 342 -27.40 -21.13 10.51
C LYS A 342 -26.81 -20.63 9.18
N ASP A 343 -25.92 -19.65 9.22
CA ASP A 343 -25.24 -19.14 8.01
C ASP A 343 -24.29 -20.17 7.40
N PHE A 344 -23.59 -20.97 8.22
CA PHE A 344 -22.77 -22.09 7.75
C PHE A 344 -23.60 -23.14 7.00
N PHE A 345 -24.73 -23.58 7.59
CA PHE A 345 -25.61 -24.56 6.94
C PHE A 345 -26.23 -24.00 5.66
N ARG A 346 -26.58 -22.71 5.63
CA ARG A 346 -27.05 -22.01 4.42
C ARG A 346 -25.99 -21.95 3.34
N ALA A 347 -24.72 -21.74 3.72
CA ALA A 347 -23.60 -21.76 2.79
C ALA A 347 -23.31 -23.15 2.21
N TYR A 348 -23.53 -24.20 3.02
CA TYR A 348 -23.37 -25.58 2.59
C TYR A 348 -24.47 -26.02 1.61
N LYS A 349 -25.73 -25.74 1.93
CA LYS A 349 -26.90 -26.17 1.15
C LYS A 349 -28.04 -25.17 1.29
N ASP A 350 -28.86 -25.03 0.25
CA ASP A 350 -30.03 -24.16 0.25
C ASP A 350 -31.16 -24.73 1.16
N PHE A 351 -30.93 -24.70 2.48
CA PHE A 351 -31.97 -25.04 3.45
C PHE A 351 -33.00 -23.91 3.52
N SER A 352 -34.28 -24.29 3.58
CA SER A 352 -35.39 -23.36 3.83
C SER A 352 -35.33 -22.80 5.26
N ASP A 353 -35.95 -21.64 5.51
CA ASP A 353 -36.02 -21.07 6.86
C ASP A 353 -36.61 -22.03 7.90
N PRO A 354 -37.72 -22.79 7.64
CA PRO A 354 -38.22 -23.79 8.60
C PRO A 354 -37.21 -24.92 8.89
N GLN A 355 -36.41 -25.33 7.92
CA GLN A 355 -35.35 -26.33 8.12
C GLN A 355 -34.22 -25.75 9.00
N LEU A 356 -33.79 -24.49 8.76
CA LEU A 356 -32.80 -23.81 9.58
C LEU A 356 -33.27 -23.57 11.02
N ASP A 357 -34.55 -23.22 11.21
CA ASP A 357 -35.13 -23.06 12.54
C ASP A 357 -35.19 -24.42 13.27
N THR A 358 -35.47 -25.50 12.55
CA THR A 358 -35.41 -26.86 13.11
C THR A 358 -33.99 -27.23 13.53
N ILE A 359 -32.98 -26.90 12.71
CA ILE A 359 -31.56 -27.08 13.04
C ILE A 359 -31.19 -26.27 14.27
N GLU A 360 -31.65 -25.03 14.39
CA GLU A 360 -31.39 -24.15 15.56
C GLU A 360 -31.91 -24.78 16.85
N ILE A 361 -33.15 -25.33 16.83
CA ILE A 361 -33.74 -26.03 17.99
C ILE A 361 -32.89 -27.25 18.36
N MET A 362 -32.46 -28.04 17.37
CA MET A 362 -31.63 -29.22 17.59
C MET A 362 -30.22 -28.86 18.12
N LEU A 363 -29.60 -27.79 17.64
CA LEU A 363 -28.31 -27.29 18.15
C LEU A 363 -28.43 -26.84 19.62
N SER A 364 -29.49 -26.10 19.96
CA SER A 364 -29.74 -25.66 21.34
C SER A 364 -29.88 -26.84 22.28
N GLU A 365 -30.61 -27.88 21.86
CA GLU A 365 -30.79 -29.12 22.62
C GLU A 365 -29.45 -29.91 22.71
N LEU A 366 -28.64 -29.94 21.63
CA LEU A 366 -27.36 -30.60 21.60
C LEU A 366 -26.40 -29.99 22.62
N TYR A 367 -26.23 -28.67 22.58
CA TYR A 367 -25.35 -27.95 23.52
C TYR A 367 -25.80 -28.14 24.96
N ARG A 368 -27.13 -28.09 25.22
CA ARG A 368 -27.67 -28.36 26.55
C ARG A 368 -27.34 -29.76 27.04
N LYS A 369 -27.41 -30.79 26.18
CA LYS A 369 -27.06 -32.20 26.52
C LYS A 369 -25.55 -32.35 26.83
N TRP A 370 -24.70 -31.52 26.23
CA TRP A 370 -23.26 -31.46 26.50
C TRP A 370 -22.89 -30.57 27.69
N GLY A 371 -23.89 -30.03 28.41
CA GLY A 371 -23.65 -29.14 29.56
C GLY A 371 -23.16 -27.76 29.19
N ILE A 372 -23.26 -27.37 27.92
CA ILE A 372 -22.90 -26.06 27.40
C ILE A 372 -24.14 -25.16 27.44
N SER A 373 -24.02 -24.03 28.13
CA SER A 373 -25.06 -23.02 28.30
C SER A 373 -24.54 -21.62 28.04
N GLU A 374 -25.41 -20.64 28.15
CA GLU A 374 -25.04 -19.22 28.02
C GLU A 374 -24.10 -18.71 29.10
N GLU A 375 -24.02 -19.39 30.24
CA GLU A 375 -23.14 -19.05 31.37
C GLU A 375 -21.79 -19.77 31.29
N THR A 376 -21.55 -20.60 30.29
CA THR A 376 -20.33 -21.39 30.12
C THR A 376 -19.15 -20.48 29.79
N ASP A 377 -18.02 -20.63 30.52
CA ASP A 377 -16.75 -19.98 30.17
C ASP A 377 -16.05 -20.80 29.06
N PHE A 378 -16.26 -20.39 27.83
CA PHE A 378 -15.73 -21.07 26.62
C PHE A 378 -14.20 -21.07 26.52
N ARG A 379 -13.49 -20.19 27.29
CA ARG A 379 -12.02 -20.13 27.29
C ARG A 379 -11.36 -21.29 28.01
N GLN A 380 -12.11 -21.99 28.85
CA GLN A 380 -11.64 -23.15 29.62
C GLN A 380 -11.91 -24.48 28.93
N LEU A 381 -12.78 -24.48 27.92
CA LEU A 381 -13.12 -25.70 27.19
C LEU A 381 -12.02 -26.06 26.19
N LYS A 382 -11.78 -27.36 26.05
CA LYS A 382 -10.90 -27.94 25.06
C LYS A 382 -11.72 -28.37 23.83
N PRO A 383 -11.09 -28.60 22.66
CA PRO A 383 -11.79 -29.07 21.47
C PRO A 383 -12.62 -30.34 21.69
N GLU A 384 -12.19 -31.24 22.58
CA GLU A 384 -12.87 -32.50 22.91
C GLU A 384 -14.14 -32.30 23.77
N ASP A 385 -14.29 -31.14 24.40
CA ASP A 385 -15.46 -30.81 25.23
C ASP A 385 -16.66 -30.35 24.41
N TYR A 386 -16.50 -30.17 23.10
CA TYR A 386 -17.57 -29.76 22.20
C TYR A 386 -18.16 -30.93 21.43
N PRO A 387 -19.49 -30.91 21.13
CA PRO A 387 -20.10 -31.89 20.21
C PRO A 387 -19.50 -31.80 18.82
N ILE A 388 -19.66 -32.87 18.04
CA ILE A 388 -19.30 -32.94 16.63
C ILE A 388 -20.53 -33.15 15.76
N LEU A 389 -20.41 -33.02 14.46
CA LEU A 389 -21.55 -33.08 13.54
C LEU A 389 -22.30 -34.45 13.56
N SER A 390 -21.60 -35.55 13.84
CA SER A 390 -22.25 -36.86 14.01
C SER A 390 -23.15 -36.90 15.26
N ASP A 391 -22.84 -36.13 16.31
CA ASP A 391 -23.67 -36.04 17.51
C ASP A 391 -24.95 -35.29 17.19
N LEU A 392 -24.89 -34.21 16.40
CA LEU A 392 -26.08 -33.51 15.90
C LEU A 392 -26.94 -34.45 15.05
N TYR A 393 -26.31 -35.21 14.13
CA TYR A 393 -27.01 -36.16 13.28
C TYR A 393 -27.69 -37.24 14.09
N ALA A 394 -27.02 -37.81 15.08
CA ALA A 394 -27.56 -38.82 15.98
C ALA A 394 -28.72 -38.27 16.82
N LEU A 395 -28.62 -37.03 17.30
CA LEU A 395 -29.70 -36.37 18.04
C LEU A 395 -30.94 -36.21 17.18
N ILE A 396 -30.82 -35.68 15.95
CA ILE A 396 -31.95 -35.48 15.03
C ILE A 396 -32.57 -36.82 14.67
N ASN A 397 -31.77 -37.85 14.42
CA ASN A 397 -32.28 -39.21 14.12
C ASN A 397 -33.04 -39.81 15.31
N ASN A 398 -32.55 -39.61 16.53
CA ASN A 398 -33.23 -40.07 17.74
C ASN A 398 -34.57 -39.34 17.95
N GLU A 399 -34.62 -38.01 17.71
CA GLU A 399 -35.88 -37.24 17.76
C GLU A 399 -36.87 -37.69 16.67
N LEU A 400 -36.36 -38.05 15.47
CA LEU A 400 -37.22 -38.59 14.41
C LEU A 400 -37.85 -39.94 14.78
N VAL A 401 -37.05 -40.83 15.40
CA VAL A 401 -37.52 -42.15 15.85
C VAL A 401 -38.55 -42.01 16.98
N ASN A 402 -38.30 -41.11 17.92
CA ASN A 402 -39.16 -40.88 19.11
C ASN A 402 -40.17 -39.73 18.91
N TYR A 403 -40.44 -39.33 17.65
CA TYR A 403 -41.26 -38.16 17.34
C TYR A 403 -42.65 -38.23 18.03
N ARG A 404 -43.03 -37.11 18.65
CA ARG A 404 -44.34 -36.92 19.30
C ARG A 404 -45.11 -35.82 18.61
N ASN A 405 -46.40 -36.08 18.32
CA ASN A 405 -47.27 -35.04 17.78
C ASN A 405 -47.40 -33.89 18.79
N GLY A 406 -47.24 -32.64 18.30
CA GLY A 406 -47.27 -31.44 19.13
C GLY A 406 -45.92 -30.79 19.37
N SER A 407 -44.81 -31.32 18.79
CA SER A 407 -43.52 -30.66 18.72
C SER A 407 -43.57 -29.39 17.84
N LEU A 408 -42.65 -28.45 18.03
CA LEU A 408 -42.55 -27.21 17.23
C LEU A 408 -42.20 -27.47 15.75
N TYR A 409 -41.68 -28.65 15.45
CA TYR A 409 -41.30 -29.10 14.11
C TYR A 409 -42.12 -30.33 13.71
N THR A 410 -42.24 -30.57 12.39
CA THR A 410 -42.93 -31.75 11.88
C THR A 410 -41.97 -32.92 11.66
N ARG A 411 -42.51 -34.14 11.55
CA ARG A 411 -41.72 -35.34 11.24
C ARG A 411 -41.03 -35.22 9.87
N GLU A 412 -41.74 -34.65 8.90
CA GLU A 412 -41.28 -34.45 7.54
C GLU A 412 -40.06 -33.48 7.54
N LEU A 413 -40.13 -32.37 8.29
CA LEU A 413 -39.01 -31.45 8.45
C LEU A 413 -37.77 -32.11 9.04
N LEU A 414 -37.93 -32.96 10.06
CA LEU A 414 -36.79 -33.72 10.62
C LEU A 414 -36.17 -34.67 9.58
N GLN A 415 -37.00 -35.33 8.75
CA GLN A 415 -36.51 -36.20 7.68
C GLN A 415 -35.74 -35.40 6.61
N GLU A 416 -36.27 -34.26 6.20
CA GLU A 416 -35.62 -33.37 5.22
C GLU A 416 -34.28 -32.84 5.74
N VAL A 417 -34.25 -32.36 7.00
CA VAL A 417 -33.00 -31.91 7.66
C VAL A 417 -32.00 -33.04 7.75
N LEU A 418 -32.41 -34.23 8.20
CA LEU A 418 -31.57 -35.40 8.33
C LEU A 418 -30.95 -35.80 6.97
N LEU A 419 -31.78 -35.84 5.92
CA LEU A 419 -31.34 -36.09 4.54
C LEU A 419 -30.37 -34.98 4.04
N GLY A 420 -30.66 -33.72 4.36
CA GLY A 420 -29.82 -32.58 3.99
C GLY A 420 -28.43 -32.61 4.63
N LEU A 421 -28.36 -33.04 5.89
CA LEU A 421 -27.13 -33.14 6.67
C LEU A 421 -26.36 -34.45 6.47
N HIS A 422 -26.92 -35.44 5.81
CA HIS A 422 -26.33 -36.78 5.70
C HIS A 422 -24.88 -36.75 5.17
N SER A 423 -24.65 -36.07 4.03
CA SER A 423 -23.29 -36.01 3.43
C SER A 423 -22.29 -35.34 4.35
N LEU A 424 -22.71 -34.27 5.03
CA LEU A 424 -21.87 -33.46 5.91
C LEU A 424 -21.48 -34.20 7.20
N CYS A 425 -22.42 -34.99 7.76
CA CYS A 425 -22.25 -35.58 9.09
C CYS A 425 -21.69 -37.00 9.06
N VAL A 426 -22.10 -37.82 8.08
CA VAL A 426 -21.78 -39.25 8.02
C VAL A 426 -21.47 -39.77 6.61
N GLY A 427 -21.66 -38.95 5.58
CA GLY A 427 -21.42 -39.27 4.17
C GLY A 427 -20.10 -38.83 3.63
N ALA A 428 -20.06 -38.47 2.34
CA ALA A 428 -18.83 -38.20 1.60
C ALA A 428 -18.07 -36.94 2.09
N ASP A 429 -18.78 -35.94 2.61
CA ASP A 429 -18.18 -34.68 3.07
C ASP A 429 -17.78 -34.73 4.56
N ALA A 430 -18.19 -35.77 5.30
CA ALA A 430 -17.89 -35.93 6.72
C ALA A 430 -16.39 -35.88 7.08
N PRO A 431 -15.46 -36.43 6.29
CA PRO A 431 -14.03 -36.36 6.60
C PRO A 431 -13.49 -34.94 6.75
N PHE A 432 -14.11 -33.95 6.13
CA PHE A 432 -13.68 -32.55 6.15
C PHE A 432 -14.22 -31.76 7.35
N PHE A 433 -15.34 -32.19 7.96
CA PHE A 433 -16.04 -31.40 9.00
C PHE A 433 -16.30 -32.17 10.29
N ASN A 434 -16.52 -33.49 10.20
CA ASN A 434 -16.96 -34.27 11.34
C ASN A 434 -15.76 -34.74 12.18
N GLY A 435 -15.60 -34.12 13.33
CA GLY A 435 -14.56 -34.42 14.31
C GLY A 435 -14.14 -33.18 15.07
N HIS A 436 -13.42 -33.39 16.17
CA HIS A 436 -12.88 -32.29 16.97
C HIS A 436 -11.79 -31.54 16.21
N THR A 437 -11.62 -30.26 16.51
CA THR A 437 -10.51 -29.45 15.94
C THR A 437 -9.17 -30.08 16.31
N ASN A 438 -8.36 -30.42 15.30
CA ASN A 438 -7.06 -31.06 15.46
C ASN A 438 -5.93 -30.27 14.80
N ILE A 439 -6.12 -28.93 14.69
CA ILE A 439 -5.11 -27.99 14.20
C ILE A 439 -4.21 -27.62 15.36
N SER A 440 -2.89 -27.63 15.13
CA SER A 440 -1.90 -27.15 16.10
C SER A 440 -2.02 -25.64 16.35
N ASP A 441 -1.64 -25.20 17.54
CA ASP A 441 -1.60 -23.77 17.90
C ASP A 441 -0.27 -23.11 17.48
N ASP A 442 0.20 -23.45 16.26
CA ASP A 442 1.44 -22.90 15.73
C ASP A 442 1.29 -21.42 15.37
N ARG A 443 2.39 -20.68 15.50
CA ARG A 443 2.43 -19.27 15.12
C ARG A 443 2.35 -19.04 13.63
N PHE A 444 2.68 -20.03 12.81
CA PHE A 444 2.55 -19.99 11.36
C PHE A 444 1.69 -21.15 10.86
N LEU A 445 0.47 -20.83 10.44
CA LEU A 445 -0.49 -21.77 9.87
C LEU A 445 -0.75 -21.42 8.41
N VAL A 446 -0.71 -22.41 7.54
CA VAL A 446 -1.02 -22.25 6.12
C VAL A 446 -2.09 -23.24 5.71
N PHE A 447 -3.23 -22.74 5.24
CA PHE A 447 -4.31 -23.54 4.67
C PHE A 447 -4.15 -23.60 3.15
N GLY A 448 -3.81 -24.78 2.63
CA GLY A 448 -3.80 -25.07 1.19
C GLY A 448 -5.24 -25.22 0.69
N VAL A 449 -5.68 -24.29 -0.14
CA VAL A 449 -7.07 -24.23 -0.63
C VAL A 449 -7.20 -24.57 -2.11
N GLY A 450 -6.12 -24.91 -2.81
CA GLY A 450 -6.13 -25.18 -4.25
C GLY A 450 -7.12 -26.28 -4.66
N GLY A 451 -7.15 -27.40 -3.93
CA GLY A 451 -8.09 -28.46 -4.13
C GLY A 451 -9.55 -28.09 -3.82
N VAL A 452 -9.75 -27.19 -2.84
CA VAL A 452 -11.11 -26.72 -2.45
C VAL A 452 -11.77 -25.95 -3.58
N LEU A 453 -11.00 -25.17 -4.34
CA LEU A 453 -11.52 -24.35 -5.45
C LEU A 453 -12.13 -25.21 -6.58
N THR A 454 -11.68 -26.45 -6.72
CA THR A 454 -12.19 -27.40 -7.73
C THR A 454 -13.31 -28.30 -7.20
N ALA A 455 -13.57 -28.28 -5.88
CA ALA A 455 -14.60 -29.07 -5.24
C ALA A 455 -16.03 -28.63 -5.61
N ALA A 456 -17.03 -29.47 -5.31
CA ALA A 456 -18.43 -29.14 -5.47
C ALA A 456 -18.78 -27.84 -4.72
N LYS A 457 -19.66 -27.01 -5.30
CA LYS A 457 -20.00 -25.69 -4.77
C LYS A 457 -20.39 -25.69 -3.28
N SER A 458 -21.18 -26.69 -2.85
CA SER A 458 -21.62 -26.85 -1.45
C SER A 458 -20.43 -27.06 -0.51
N LEU A 459 -19.58 -28.04 -0.83
CA LEU A 459 -18.38 -28.37 -0.04
C LEU A 459 -17.43 -27.18 0.01
N ARG A 460 -17.14 -26.59 -1.16
CA ARG A 460 -16.28 -25.43 -1.28
C ARG A 460 -16.75 -24.27 -0.40
N ASN A 461 -18.02 -23.86 -0.51
CA ASN A 461 -18.55 -22.74 0.25
C ASN A 461 -18.50 -22.99 1.76
N ALA A 462 -18.84 -24.20 2.22
CA ALA A 462 -18.79 -24.54 3.63
C ALA A 462 -17.37 -24.59 4.19
N LEU A 463 -16.40 -25.17 3.45
CA LEU A 463 -15.00 -25.21 3.87
C LEU A 463 -14.43 -23.79 3.99
N LEU A 464 -14.62 -22.97 2.95
CA LEU A 464 -14.15 -21.58 2.97
C LEU A 464 -14.77 -20.77 4.10
N PHE A 465 -16.08 -20.93 4.32
CA PHE A 465 -16.78 -20.27 5.41
C PHE A 465 -16.19 -20.66 6.78
N ASN A 466 -15.97 -21.95 7.01
CA ASN A 466 -15.40 -22.45 8.27
C ASN A 466 -13.96 -21.96 8.50
N VAL A 467 -13.11 -21.99 7.46
CA VAL A 467 -11.71 -21.52 7.56
C VAL A 467 -11.65 -20.02 7.78
N LEU A 468 -12.46 -19.23 7.07
CA LEU A 468 -12.51 -17.77 7.28
C LEU A 468 -12.99 -17.44 8.70
N ALA A 469 -13.96 -18.19 9.23
CA ALA A 469 -14.41 -18.04 10.60
C ALA A 469 -13.28 -18.34 11.61
N TYR A 470 -12.53 -19.43 11.39
CA TYR A 470 -11.37 -19.77 12.21
C TYR A 470 -10.29 -18.67 12.16
N MET A 471 -9.97 -18.17 10.96
CA MET A 471 -9.00 -17.08 10.80
C MET A 471 -9.42 -15.81 11.53
N SER A 472 -10.72 -15.46 11.50
CA SER A 472 -11.20 -14.28 12.22
C SER A 472 -11.20 -14.46 13.72
N ASP A 473 -11.49 -15.65 14.21
CA ASP A 473 -11.33 -15.93 15.63
C ASP A 473 -9.89 -15.69 16.09
N ARG A 474 -8.90 -16.18 15.32
CA ARG A 474 -7.48 -15.90 15.58
C ARG A 474 -7.14 -14.42 15.51
N LEU A 475 -7.66 -13.69 14.52
CA LEU A 475 -7.42 -12.25 14.34
C LEU A 475 -8.02 -11.40 15.46
N LEU A 476 -9.24 -11.72 15.88
CA LEU A 476 -10.04 -10.85 16.75
C LEU A 476 -9.99 -11.26 18.22
N THR A 477 -9.71 -12.53 18.51
CA THR A 477 -9.66 -13.07 19.89
C THR A 477 -8.21 -13.18 20.37
N ALA A 478 -7.35 -13.90 19.68
CA ALA A 478 -5.95 -14.04 20.06
C ALA A 478 -5.17 -12.72 19.90
N GLY A 479 -5.50 -11.92 18.89
CA GLY A 479 -4.79 -10.69 18.59
C GLY A 479 -3.36 -10.93 18.06
N ASN A 480 -2.63 -9.86 17.78
CA ASN A 480 -1.25 -9.89 17.27
C ASN A 480 -1.03 -10.90 16.12
N THR A 481 -2.06 -11.06 15.28
CA THR A 481 -2.15 -12.05 14.21
C THR A 481 -2.30 -11.37 12.86
N VAL A 482 -1.65 -11.89 11.83
CA VAL A 482 -1.82 -11.43 10.45
C VAL A 482 -2.46 -12.54 9.63
N ALA A 483 -3.59 -12.23 8.98
CA ALA A 483 -4.19 -13.10 7.96
C ALA A 483 -3.60 -12.76 6.60
N ALA A 484 -2.88 -13.70 6.00
CA ALA A 484 -2.30 -13.57 4.68
C ALA A 484 -3.20 -14.27 3.65
N LEU A 485 -3.79 -13.48 2.75
CA LEU A 485 -4.74 -13.93 1.74
C LEU A 485 -4.08 -13.80 0.37
N ASP A 486 -3.68 -14.91 -0.20
CA ASP A 486 -3.21 -14.94 -1.57
C ASP A 486 -4.38 -15.07 -2.54
N GLU A 487 -4.20 -14.54 -3.75
CA GLU A 487 -5.17 -14.57 -4.86
C GLU A 487 -6.59 -14.11 -4.44
N LEU A 488 -6.65 -12.87 -3.90
CA LEU A 488 -7.88 -12.28 -3.35
C LEU A 488 -9.08 -12.34 -4.32
N TYR A 489 -8.84 -12.32 -5.65
CA TYR A 489 -9.90 -12.40 -6.66
C TYR A 489 -10.69 -13.72 -6.61
N LEU A 490 -10.10 -14.82 -6.12
CA LEU A 490 -10.78 -16.11 -5.99
C LEU A 490 -11.97 -16.07 -5.04
N TRP A 491 -11.94 -15.12 -4.11
CA TRP A 491 -12.99 -14.94 -3.09
C TRP A 491 -14.16 -14.09 -3.58
N LEU A 492 -14.03 -13.41 -4.73
CA LEU A 492 -15.06 -12.51 -5.26
C LEU A 492 -16.35 -13.20 -5.70
N SER A 493 -16.26 -14.48 -6.01
CA SER A 493 -17.44 -15.28 -6.35
C SER A 493 -18.34 -15.57 -5.15
N ASN A 494 -17.88 -15.28 -3.92
CA ASN A 494 -18.60 -15.53 -2.68
C ASN A 494 -18.82 -14.21 -1.91
N PRO A 495 -20.03 -13.61 -1.97
CA PRO A 495 -20.36 -12.37 -1.26
C PRO A 495 -20.10 -12.44 0.25
N VAL A 496 -20.34 -13.61 0.86
CA VAL A 496 -20.10 -13.83 2.30
C VAL A 496 -18.62 -13.69 2.63
N ALA A 497 -17.73 -14.23 1.79
CA ALA A 497 -16.28 -14.09 1.99
C ALA A 497 -15.82 -12.63 1.88
N ILE A 498 -16.35 -11.88 0.91
CA ILE A 498 -16.03 -10.45 0.74
C ILE A 498 -16.48 -9.66 1.98
N GLU A 499 -17.72 -9.88 2.43
CA GLU A 499 -18.26 -9.19 3.60
C GLU A 499 -17.42 -9.50 4.85
N TYR A 500 -17.02 -10.75 5.00
CA TYR A 500 -16.21 -11.23 6.09
C TYR A 500 -14.82 -10.54 6.11
N ILE A 501 -14.11 -10.54 4.99
CA ILE A 501 -12.80 -9.88 4.85
C ILE A 501 -12.95 -8.37 5.12
N ARG A 502 -14.01 -7.74 4.60
CA ARG A 502 -14.28 -6.32 4.81
C ARG A 502 -14.54 -5.98 6.29
N ASN A 503 -15.26 -6.84 7.00
CA ASN A 503 -15.51 -6.67 8.43
C ASN A 503 -14.23 -6.86 9.24
N CYS A 504 -13.40 -7.85 8.90
CA CYS A 504 -12.07 -8.01 9.50
C CYS A 504 -11.19 -6.77 9.29
N LEU A 505 -11.09 -6.24 8.07
CA LEU A 505 -10.29 -5.03 7.77
C LEU A 505 -10.60 -3.84 8.69
N LYS A 506 -11.88 -3.68 9.07
CA LYS A 506 -12.31 -2.59 9.96
C LYS A 506 -11.99 -2.85 11.43
N ARG A 507 -12.02 -4.11 11.87
CA ARG A 507 -11.96 -4.50 13.29
C ARG A 507 -10.57 -4.89 13.78
N VAL A 508 -9.71 -5.44 12.93
CA VAL A 508 -8.37 -5.97 13.30
C VAL A 508 -7.47 -4.94 14.00
N ARG A 509 -7.65 -3.65 13.70
CA ARG A 509 -6.87 -2.57 14.31
C ARG A 509 -6.89 -2.58 15.84
N LYS A 510 -8.02 -2.93 16.47
CA LYS A 510 -8.18 -2.92 17.93
C LYS A 510 -7.43 -4.05 18.64
N ARG A 511 -6.98 -5.05 17.90
CA ARG A 511 -6.33 -6.26 18.39
C ARG A 511 -4.87 -6.40 17.93
N ASP A 512 -4.27 -5.31 17.43
CA ASP A 512 -2.93 -5.30 16.81
C ASP A 512 -2.74 -6.37 15.73
N SER A 513 -3.86 -6.75 15.11
CA SER A 513 -3.93 -7.69 14.00
C SER A 513 -4.00 -6.95 12.67
N ALA A 514 -3.72 -7.64 11.56
CA ALA A 514 -3.74 -7.07 10.23
C ALA A 514 -4.12 -8.10 9.16
N LEU A 515 -4.47 -7.59 7.97
CA LEU A 515 -4.59 -8.40 6.76
C LEU A 515 -3.45 -8.06 5.80
N LEU A 516 -2.83 -9.10 5.26
CA LEU A 516 -1.89 -9.06 4.14
C LEU A 516 -2.59 -9.68 2.93
N MET A 517 -2.98 -8.86 1.97
CA MET A 517 -3.79 -9.28 0.82
C MET A 517 -2.99 -9.17 -0.46
N ALA A 518 -3.00 -10.21 -1.29
CA ALA A 518 -2.39 -10.21 -2.62
C ALA A 518 -3.42 -10.54 -3.69
N SER A 519 -3.36 -9.86 -4.84
CA SER A 519 -4.20 -10.16 -6.00
C SER A 519 -3.52 -9.81 -7.31
N GLN A 520 -3.84 -10.57 -8.38
CA GLN A 520 -3.32 -10.32 -9.71
C GLN A 520 -4.36 -9.70 -10.65
N ASN A 521 -5.62 -10.08 -10.59
CA ASN A 521 -6.64 -9.66 -11.55
C ASN A 521 -7.56 -8.60 -10.94
N LEU A 522 -7.24 -7.32 -11.17
CA LEU A 522 -8.11 -6.23 -10.71
C LEU A 522 -9.38 -6.07 -11.54
N GLU A 523 -9.41 -6.57 -12.78
CA GLU A 523 -10.58 -6.50 -13.64
C GLU A 523 -11.78 -7.25 -13.06
N ASP A 524 -11.53 -8.32 -12.29
CA ASP A 524 -12.58 -9.08 -11.61
C ASP A 524 -13.33 -8.25 -10.55
N PHE A 525 -12.68 -7.19 -10.04
CA PHE A 525 -13.26 -6.26 -9.06
C PHE A 525 -14.11 -5.15 -9.70
N ASP A 526 -14.06 -4.96 -11.02
CA ASP A 526 -14.82 -3.92 -11.73
C ASP A 526 -16.21 -4.40 -12.19
N GLN A 527 -16.60 -5.62 -11.82
CA GLN A 527 -17.92 -6.15 -12.15
C GLN A 527 -19.02 -5.40 -11.41
N GLU A 528 -20.15 -5.17 -12.08
CA GLU A 528 -21.32 -4.50 -11.54
C GLU A 528 -21.84 -5.27 -10.31
N GLY A 529 -22.02 -4.60 -9.17
CA GLY A 529 -22.39 -5.21 -7.87
C GLY A 529 -21.21 -5.66 -7.00
N VAL A 530 -20.04 -5.96 -7.56
CA VAL A 530 -18.84 -6.33 -6.80
C VAL A 530 -18.03 -5.08 -6.43
N ARG A 531 -17.98 -4.08 -7.30
CA ARG A 531 -17.19 -2.85 -7.17
C ARG A 531 -17.44 -2.11 -5.85
N GLU A 532 -18.70 -1.89 -5.48
CA GLU A 532 -19.03 -1.17 -4.24
C GLU A 532 -18.67 -1.98 -2.99
N MET A 533 -18.79 -3.29 -3.05
CA MET A 533 -18.45 -4.18 -1.93
C MET A 533 -16.93 -4.28 -1.73
N THR A 534 -16.15 -4.21 -2.80
CA THR A 534 -14.69 -4.41 -2.78
C THR A 534 -13.89 -3.12 -2.64
N LYS A 535 -14.46 -1.95 -2.93
CA LYS A 535 -13.81 -0.65 -2.79
C LYS A 535 -13.08 -0.46 -1.45
N PRO A 536 -13.63 -0.86 -0.28
CA PRO A 536 -12.93 -0.77 0.99
C PRO A 536 -11.64 -1.60 1.06
N LEU A 537 -11.54 -2.71 0.32
CA LEU A 537 -10.36 -3.58 0.30
C LEU A 537 -9.13 -2.84 -0.28
N PHE A 538 -9.36 -1.88 -1.17
CA PHE A 538 -8.33 -1.06 -1.81
C PHE A 538 -8.09 0.26 -1.08
N ALA A 539 -9.12 0.83 -0.46
CA ALA A 539 -9.04 2.14 0.17
C ALA A 539 -8.51 2.10 1.61
N ILE A 540 -8.79 1.03 2.38
CA ILE A 540 -8.44 0.94 3.80
C ILE A 540 -6.94 0.67 4.05
N PRO A 541 -6.24 -0.23 3.30
CA PRO A 541 -4.85 -0.53 3.57
C PRO A 541 -3.93 0.67 3.34
N PRO A 542 -3.20 1.17 4.36
CA PRO A 542 -2.28 2.27 4.20
C PRO A 542 -0.96 1.86 3.54
N HIS A 543 -0.64 0.56 3.56
CA HIS A 543 0.55 0.00 2.94
C HIS A 543 0.16 -0.74 1.65
N GLN A 544 0.53 -0.17 0.49
CA GLN A 544 0.17 -0.74 -0.80
C GLN A 544 1.42 -0.93 -1.66
N PHE A 545 1.61 -2.14 -2.16
CA PHE A 545 2.68 -2.49 -3.09
C PHE A 545 2.08 -2.72 -4.47
N LEU A 546 2.34 -1.81 -5.38
CA LEU A 546 1.72 -1.79 -6.71
C LEU A 546 2.77 -2.15 -7.75
N PHE A 547 2.74 -3.39 -8.21
CA PHE A 547 3.57 -3.90 -9.31
C PHE A 547 2.93 -3.59 -10.67
N ASN A 548 3.64 -3.95 -11.74
CA ASN A 548 3.13 -3.75 -13.10
C ASN A 548 1.75 -4.43 -13.27
N PRO A 549 0.71 -3.65 -13.64
CA PRO A 549 -0.65 -4.16 -13.77
C PRO A 549 -0.91 -4.91 -15.08
N GLY A 550 0.05 -4.96 -16.01
CA GLY A 550 -0.15 -5.57 -17.33
C GLY A 550 -1.04 -4.70 -18.23
N SER A 551 -2.07 -5.33 -18.82
CA SER A 551 -2.99 -4.71 -19.81
C SER A 551 -4.26 -4.10 -19.19
N ILE A 552 -4.34 -3.97 -17.87
CA ILE A 552 -5.54 -3.47 -17.18
C ILE A 552 -5.91 -2.05 -17.60
N GLY A 553 -7.20 -1.76 -17.63
CA GLY A 553 -7.75 -0.45 -17.98
C GLY A 553 -7.21 0.67 -17.07
N ARG A 554 -6.41 1.58 -17.66
CA ARG A 554 -5.70 2.65 -16.96
C ARG A 554 -6.59 3.46 -16.02
N ARG A 555 -7.74 3.94 -16.50
CA ARG A 555 -8.67 4.77 -15.72
C ARG A 555 -9.16 4.05 -14.47
N PHE A 556 -9.59 2.81 -14.63
CA PHE A 556 -10.07 2.01 -13.52
C PHE A 556 -8.99 1.84 -12.43
N TYR A 557 -7.76 1.51 -12.83
CA TYR A 557 -6.65 1.33 -11.90
C TYR A 557 -6.29 2.61 -11.15
N MET A 558 -6.21 3.74 -11.87
CA MET A 558 -5.91 5.04 -11.29
C MET A 558 -7.00 5.51 -10.33
N ASP A 559 -8.28 5.37 -10.69
CA ASP A 559 -9.42 5.78 -9.87
C ASP A 559 -9.53 4.92 -8.59
N MET A 560 -9.38 3.60 -8.73
CA MET A 560 -9.50 2.66 -7.61
C MET A 560 -8.40 2.87 -6.57
N LEU A 561 -7.17 3.13 -7.00
CA LEU A 561 -5.99 3.25 -6.13
C LEU A 561 -5.57 4.70 -5.88
N GLN A 562 -6.31 5.68 -6.42
CA GLN A 562 -6.01 7.11 -6.29
C GLN A 562 -4.57 7.43 -6.71
N LEU A 563 -4.20 7.03 -7.94
CA LEU A 563 -2.89 7.26 -8.52
C LEU A 563 -2.91 8.47 -9.44
N ASP A 564 -1.82 9.23 -9.44
CA ASP A 564 -1.57 10.21 -10.49
C ASP A 564 -0.96 9.55 -11.75
N GLU A 565 -0.86 10.33 -12.82
CA GLU A 565 -0.34 9.88 -14.11
C GLU A 565 1.11 9.39 -14.03
N ALA A 566 1.94 10.09 -13.26
CA ALA A 566 3.35 9.75 -13.11
C ALA A 566 3.54 8.46 -12.29
N GLU A 567 2.71 8.26 -11.26
CA GLU A 567 2.69 7.03 -10.47
C GLU A 567 2.27 5.83 -11.32
N PHE A 568 1.23 6.00 -12.15
CA PHE A 568 0.79 4.93 -13.05
C PHE A 568 1.86 4.58 -14.10
N GLU A 569 2.48 5.58 -14.75
CA GLU A 569 3.56 5.33 -15.71
C GLU A 569 4.79 4.68 -15.07
N LEU A 570 5.10 5.00 -13.81
CA LEU A 570 6.15 4.34 -13.06
C LEU A 570 5.85 2.84 -12.90
N ILE A 571 4.62 2.50 -12.49
CA ILE A 571 4.21 1.11 -12.30
C ILE A 571 4.19 0.36 -13.64
N ARG A 572 3.67 0.98 -14.70
CA ARG A 572 3.60 0.39 -16.04
C ARG A 572 4.98 0.03 -16.61
N ARG A 573 5.99 0.84 -16.29
CA ARG A 573 7.38 0.62 -16.75
C ARG A 573 8.23 -0.19 -15.77
N ALA A 574 7.69 -0.53 -14.61
CA ALA A 574 8.40 -1.28 -13.59
C ALA A 574 8.84 -2.65 -14.10
N ARG A 575 10.07 -3.04 -13.74
CA ARG A 575 10.62 -4.37 -14.02
C ARG A 575 10.15 -5.37 -12.97
N ARG A 576 10.34 -6.64 -13.25
CA ARG A 576 10.08 -7.69 -12.26
C ARG A 576 10.80 -7.40 -10.94
N GLY A 577 10.06 -7.43 -9.84
CA GLY A 577 10.56 -7.11 -8.49
C GLY A 577 10.61 -5.62 -8.18
N GLU A 578 10.18 -4.74 -9.09
CA GLU A 578 10.03 -3.30 -8.85
C GLU A 578 8.56 -2.94 -8.72
N CYS A 579 8.23 -2.05 -7.78
CA CYS A 579 6.86 -1.61 -7.54
C CYS A 579 6.82 -0.17 -7.01
N LEU A 580 5.66 0.44 -7.07
CA LEU A 580 5.36 1.63 -6.28
C LEU A 580 4.90 1.17 -4.89
N PHE A 581 5.65 1.53 -3.87
CA PHE A 581 5.25 1.32 -2.48
C PHE A 581 4.63 2.59 -1.92
N LYS A 582 3.33 2.51 -1.61
CA LYS A 582 2.59 3.57 -0.90
C LYS A 582 2.58 3.22 0.58
N CYS A 583 3.07 4.13 1.43
CA CYS A 583 3.09 4.01 2.87
C CYS A 583 2.42 5.24 3.49
N GLY A 584 1.10 5.19 3.66
CA GLY A 584 0.31 6.38 3.94
C GLY A 584 0.46 7.43 2.83
N ALA A 585 0.87 8.64 3.19
CA ALA A 585 1.14 9.72 2.24
C ALA A 585 2.48 9.56 1.47
N GLU A 586 3.40 8.74 2.01
CA GLU A 586 4.73 8.54 1.41
C GLU A 586 4.68 7.61 0.18
N ARG A 587 5.56 7.86 -0.79
CA ARG A 587 5.67 7.10 -2.06
C ARG A 587 7.11 6.73 -2.32
N TYR A 588 7.36 5.45 -2.62
CA TYR A 588 8.69 4.92 -2.90
C TYR A 588 8.67 4.08 -4.18
N HIS A 589 9.60 4.35 -5.09
CA HIS A 589 9.90 3.38 -6.15
C HIS A 589 10.78 2.30 -5.55
N LEU A 590 10.18 1.19 -5.14
CA LEU A 590 10.83 0.11 -4.41
C LEU A 590 11.27 -0.99 -5.37
N LYS A 591 12.53 -1.40 -5.25
CA LYS A 591 13.03 -2.69 -5.72
C LYS A 591 13.05 -3.64 -4.54
N VAL A 592 12.20 -4.65 -4.58
CA VAL A 592 12.08 -5.66 -3.51
C VAL A 592 13.34 -6.52 -3.48
N ILE A 593 13.99 -6.58 -2.34
CA ILE A 593 15.20 -7.39 -2.13
C ILE A 593 15.10 -8.03 -0.74
N ALA A 594 15.05 -9.35 -0.69
CA ALA A 594 15.17 -10.07 0.57
C ALA A 594 16.65 -10.24 0.94
N PRO A 595 17.00 -10.17 2.24
CA PRO A 595 18.33 -10.61 2.70
C PRO A 595 18.57 -12.07 2.34
N ASP A 596 19.82 -12.43 2.04
CA ASP A 596 20.16 -13.77 1.55
C ASP A 596 19.70 -14.90 2.49
N HIS A 597 19.80 -14.70 3.81
CA HIS A 597 19.37 -15.68 4.81
C HIS A 597 17.84 -15.92 4.80
N LYS A 598 17.03 -14.93 4.36
CA LYS A 598 15.58 -15.10 4.17
C LYS A 598 15.25 -15.68 2.79
N ALA A 599 15.96 -15.22 1.76
CA ALA A 599 15.73 -15.68 0.39
C ALA A 599 15.89 -17.21 0.24
N VAL A 600 16.83 -17.82 0.98
CA VAL A 600 17.04 -19.28 1.01
C VAL A 600 15.81 -20.04 1.56
N LEU A 601 14.98 -19.39 2.38
CA LEU A 601 13.78 -20.00 2.97
C LEU A 601 12.62 -20.08 1.96
N PHE A 602 12.59 -19.22 0.94
CA PHE A 602 11.42 -19.04 0.06
C PHE A 602 11.11 -20.24 -0.83
N GLY A 603 12.05 -21.17 -0.99
CA GLY A 603 11.87 -22.32 -1.85
C GLY A 603 11.88 -22.00 -3.34
N THR A 604 11.44 -22.95 -4.14
CA THR A 604 11.43 -22.85 -5.62
C THR A 604 10.06 -22.53 -6.19
N ALA A 605 9.00 -22.71 -5.43
CA ALA A 605 7.63 -22.39 -5.83
C ALA A 605 7.43 -20.86 -5.98
N GLY A 606 6.68 -20.44 -7.01
CA GLY A 606 6.47 -19.02 -7.33
C GLY A 606 7.56 -18.38 -8.20
N GLY A 607 8.50 -19.17 -8.72
CA GLY A 607 9.57 -18.77 -9.63
C GLY A 607 10.73 -18.03 -8.93
N LYS A 608 11.95 -18.32 -9.42
CA LYS A 608 13.19 -17.62 -9.02
C LYS A 608 13.25 -16.21 -9.61
#